data_df3670177e75f2694f2748b9b7c0c37b
#
_entry.id   df3670177e75f2694f2748b9b7c0c37b
#
_cell.length_a   1.000
_cell.length_b   1.000
_cell.length_c   1.000
_cell.angle_alpha   90.00
_cell.angle_beta   90.00
_cell.angle_gamma   90.00
#
_symmetry.space_group_name_H-M   'P 1'
#
loop_
_entity.id
_entity.type
_entity.pdbx_description
1 polymer ?
#
loop_
_entity_poly.entity_id
_entity_poly.type
_entity_poly.pdbx_seq_one_letter_code
_entity_poly.pdbx_strand_id
1 'polypeptide(L)'
;MPAERLRVDVEGRPLELSNLDKVLYPAAGFTKGEVIDYYTRISPVLLPHLRDRPVTRIRYPNGVDDKSFFEKNTPAATPDWVRVENLPAPGSTKGRETIDYVVADDLPTLVWLANLAALELHTPQWKVGEHPDMMVVDLDPGPPAGLAECCPVAVLMRDRLADDGIESYPKTSGKKGMQLCCPIAGTQSSDDVSAYARRIAQELEKAHPKLIVSKMAKNLRPGKVFIDWSQNNAAKTTVAPYSLRAQSVPSVSTPLTWDEVETGARGRKPAVRQFTAAEVLDRVEEYDDLLAPLLDGGPELPSA
;
A
#
# COMPACT_ATOMS: atom_id res chain seq x y z
N MET A 1 10.71 -33.59 10.04
CA MET A 1 10.93 -33.17 11.44
C MET A 1 9.79 -32.24 11.81
N PRO A 2 9.28 -32.21 13.05
CA PRO A 2 8.31 -31.21 13.44
C PRO A 2 8.93 -29.84 13.24
N ALA A 3 8.13 -28.86 12.77
CA ALA A 3 8.59 -27.49 12.60
C ALA A 3 9.09 -26.94 13.93
N GLU A 4 10.27 -26.36 13.94
CA GLU A 4 10.80 -25.68 15.12
C GLU A 4 9.86 -24.53 15.47
N ARG A 5 9.46 -24.46 16.73
CA ARG A 5 8.56 -23.45 17.27
C ARG A 5 9.27 -22.67 18.35
N LEU A 6 9.29 -21.38 18.20
CA LEU A 6 9.87 -20.45 19.17
C LEU A 6 8.76 -19.67 19.85
N ARG A 7 8.68 -19.75 21.19
CA ARG A 7 7.79 -18.89 21.96
C ARG A 7 8.50 -17.59 22.29
N VAL A 8 7.82 -16.49 21.95
CA VAL A 8 8.28 -15.13 22.22
C VAL A 8 7.18 -14.36 22.94
N ASP A 9 7.57 -13.36 23.72
CA ASP A 9 6.66 -12.35 24.22
C ASP A 9 6.87 -11.06 23.40
N VAL A 10 5.79 -10.52 22.89
CA VAL A 10 5.79 -9.26 22.14
C VAL A 10 4.82 -8.33 22.85
N GLU A 11 5.33 -7.33 23.54
CA GLU A 11 4.52 -6.34 24.29
C GLU A 11 3.47 -6.99 25.21
N GLY A 12 3.87 -8.06 25.93
CA GLY A 12 3.00 -8.79 26.85
C GLY A 12 2.03 -9.78 26.19
N ARG A 13 2.17 -10.02 24.88
CA ARG A 13 1.39 -11.03 24.15
C ARG A 13 2.27 -12.22 23.78
N PRO A 14 1.92 -13.43 24.25
CA PRO A 14 2.65 -14.63 23.87
C PRO A 14 2.34 -15.04 22.44
N LEU A 15 3.38 -15.19 21.62
CA LEU A 15 3.30 -15.69 20.25
C LEU A 15 4.15 -16.96 20.09
N GLU A 16 3.69 -17.84 19.21
CA GLU A 16 4.43 -19.01 18.78
C GLU A 16 4.87 -18.81 17.32
N LEU A 17 6.14 -18.48 17.12
CA LEU A 17 6.74 -18.32 15.80
C LEU A 17 7.18 -19.69 15.27
N SER A 18 7.05 -19.90 13.97
CA SER A 18 7.38 -21.19 13.35
C SER A 18 8.08 -21.01 12.01
N ASN A 19 8.95 -21.97 11.66
CA ASN A 19 9.62 -22.03 10.36
C ASN A 19 10.39 -20.73 10.01
N LEU A 20 11.13 -20.18 10.96
CA LEU A 20 11.85 -18.92 10.78
C LEU A 20 12.86 -18.97 9.65
N ASP A 21 13.53 -20.13 9.46
CA ASP A 21 14.53 -20.34 8.39
C ASP A 21 13.91 -20.60 7.00
N LYS A 22 12.56 -20.67 6.93
CA LYS A 22 11.90 -20.90 5.64
C LYS A 22 12.14 -19.71 4.71
N VAL A 23 12.79 -19.95 3.59
CA VAL A 23 13.03 -18.94 2.56
C VAL A 23 11.70 -18.57 1.90
N LEU A 24 11.31 -17.29 1.97
CA LEU A 24 10.10 -16.75 1.34
C LEU A 24 10.39 -15.99 0.04
N TYR A 25 11.61 -15.49 -0.14
CA TYR A 25 12.06 -14.86 -1.39
C TYR A 25 13.30 -15.63 -1.90
N PRO A 26 13.12 -16.66 -2.75
CA PRO A 26 14.21 -17.56 -3.14
C PRO A 26 15.37 -16.84 -3.81
N ALA A 27 15.11 -15.86 -4.69
CA ALA A 27 16.16 -15.14 -5.40
C ALA A 27 17.06 -14.29 -4.47
N ALA A 28 16.55 -13.89 -3.30
CA ALA A 28 17.28 -13.09 -2.31
C ALA A 28 17.75 -13.92 -1.11
N GLY A 29 17.32 -15.18 -0.99
CA GLY A 29 17.53 -15.99 0.21
C GLY A 29 16.81 -15.46 1.45
N PHE A 30 15.84 -14.56 1.29
CA PHE A 30 15.19 -13.84 2.40
C PHE A 30 14.15 -14.73 3.08
N THR A 31 14.33 -14.92 4.38
CA THR A 31 13.61 -15.91 5.18
C THR A 31 12.36 -15.30 5.84
N LYS A 32 11.54 -16.18 6.41
CA LYS A 32 10.39 -15.77 7.23
C LYS A 32 10.83 -15.04 8.49
N GLY A 33 11.95 -15.42 9.09
CA GLY A 33 12.54 -14.70 10.22
C GLY A 33 12.87 -13.26 9.87
N GLU A 34 13.47 -13.04 8.70
CA GLU A 34 13.80 -11.71 8.21
C GLU A 34 12.55 -10.88 7.84
N VAL A 35 11.47 -11.52 7.37
CA VAL A 35 10.16 -10.85 7.19
C VAL A 35 9.62 -10.36 8.53
N ILE A 36 9.68 -11.18 9.58
CA ILE A 36 9.24 -10.81 10.93
C ILE A 36 10.12 -9.69 11.50
N ASP A 37 11.44 -9.79 11.34
CA ASP A 37 12.39 -8.75 11.75
C ASP A 37 12.10 -7.42 11.05
N TYR A 38 11.92 -7.44 9.73
CA TYR A 38 11.57 -6.25 8.96
C TYR A 38 10.30 -5.59 9.50
N TYR A 39 9.20 -6.35 9.67
CA TYR A 39 7.94 -5.78 10.16
C TYR A 39 8.03 -5.30 11.59
N THR A 40 8.87 -5.93 12.42
CA THR A 40 9.13 -5.46 13.78
C THR A 40 9.86 -4.12 13.78
N ARG A 41 10.92 -3.99 12.96
CA ARG A 41 11.73 -2.76 12.90
C ARG A 41 11.00 -1.61 12.24
N ILE A 42 10.18 -1.87 11.21
CA ILE A 42 9.44 -0.84 10.49
C ILE A 42 8.13 -0.43 11.19
N SER A 43 7.71 -1.16 12.23
CA SER A 43 6.43 -0.94 12.91
C SER A 43 6.18 0.48 13.41
N PRO A 44 7.18 1.24 13.92
CA PRO A 44 6.94 2.59 14.41
C PRO A 44 6.37 3.54 13.35
N VAL A 45 6.79 3.40 12.09
CA VAL A 45 6.29 4.21 10.96
C VAL A 45 5.16 3.55 10.18
N LEU A 46 5.02 2.21 10.24
CA LEU A 46 3.96 1.49 9.54
C LEU A 46 2.64 1.48 10.31
N LEU A 47 2.66 1.19 11.63
CA LEU A 47 1.44 1.00 12.44
C LEU A 47 0.52 2.23 12.43
N PRO A 48 1.01 3.48 12.48
CA PRO A 48 0.14 4.64 12.38
C PRO A 48 -0.74 4.65 11.12
N HIS A 49 -0.22 4.15 9.98
CA HIS A 49 -0.96 4.06 8.71
C HIS A 49 -1.90 2.86 8.62
N LEU A 50 -1.75 1.86 9.49
CA LEU A 50 -2.66 0.71 9.59
C LEU A 50 -3.76 0.92 10.62
N ARG A 51 -3.58 1.86 11.56
CA ARG A 51 -4.49 2.08 12.70
C ARG A 51 -5.91 2.30 12.24
N ASP A 52 -6.82 1.56 12.87
CA ASP A 52 -8.26 1.59 12.59
C ASP A 52 -8.66 1.19 11.16
N ARG A 53 -7.74 0.65 10.35
CA ARG A 53 -8.05 0.22 8.98
C ARG A 53 -8.16 -1.30 8.89
N PRO A 54 -9.22 -1.82 8.23
CA PRO A 54 -9.32 -3.25 7.97
C PRO A 54 -8.23 -3.71 7.00
N VAL A 55 -7.45 -4.72 7.42
CA VAL A 55 -6.32 -5.22 6.63
C VAL A 55 -6.73 -6.36 5.72
N THR A 56 -6.51 -6.18 4.43
CA THR A 56 -6.45 -7.26 3.44
C THR A 56 -5.01 -7.71 3.33
N ARG A 57 -4.75 -8.99 3.56
CA ARG A 57 -3.41 -9.57 3.50
C ARG A 57 -3.23 -10.47 2.30
N ILE A 58 -2.06 -10.44 1.68
CA ILE A 58 -1.67 -11.43 0.68
C ILE A 58 -0.57 -12.29 1.28
N ARG A 59 -0.89 -13.55 1.49
CA ARG A 59 -0.01 -14.52 2.14
C ARG A 59 0.70 -15.39 1.10
N TYR A 60 1.96 -15.68 1.40
CA TYR A 60 2.83 -16.54 0.60
C TYR A 60 3.49 -17.62 1.48
N PRO A 61 2.73 -18.56 2.02
CA PRO A 61 3.25 -19.52 3.00
C PRO A 61 4.35 -20.43 2.46
N ASN A 62 4.47 -20.55 1.12
CA ASN A 62 5.51 -21.32 0.45
C ASN A 62 6.53 -20.48 -0.33
N GLY A 63 6.52 -19.14 -0.11
CA GLY A 63 7.39 -18.21 -0.82
C GLY A 63 6.72 -17.56 -2.02
N VAL A 64 7.37 -16.50 -2.53
CA VAL A 64 6.82 -15.62 -3.57
C VAL A 64 6.65 -16.28 -4.94
N ASP A 65 7.37 -17.36 -5.20
CA ASP A 65 7.31 -18.13 -6.44
C ASP A 65 6.18 -19.17 -6.46
N ASP A 66 5.49 -19.36 -5.33
CA ASP A 66 4.40 -20.32 -5.19
C ASP A 66 3.04 -19.59 -5.07
N LYS A 67 1.98 -20.37 -4.88
CA LYS A 67 0.60 -19.87 -4.79
C LYS A 67 0.42 -18.90 -3.63
N SER A 68 -0.14 -17.74 -3.93
CA SER A 68 -0.57 -16.75 -2.96
C SER A 68 -2.02 -16.92 -2.52
N PHE A 69 -2.34 -16.39 -1.36
CA PHE A 69 -3.70 -16.33 -0.81
C PHE A 69 -4.09 -14.89 -0.51
N PHE A 70 -5.05 -14.40 -1.27
CA PHE A 70 -5.67 -13.10 -1.00
C PHE A 70 -6.76 -13.28 0.05
N GLU A 71 -6.56 -12.72 1.23
CA GLU A 71 -7.42 -12.94 2.38
C GLU A 71 -7.88 -11.62 3.00
N LYS A 72 -9.20 -11.46 3.05
CA LYS A 72 -9.87 -10.40 3.81
C LYS A 72 -10.34 -10.93 5.17
N ASN A 73 -10.95 -12.11 5.17
CA ASN A 73 -11.53 -12.72 6.36
C ASN A 73 -10.47 -13.28 7.29
N THR A 74 -10.63 -13.10 8.60
CA THR A 74 -9.76 -13.67 9.62
C THR A 74 -9.70 -15.20 9.53
N PRO A 75 -8.54 -15.83 9.83
CA PRO A 75 -8.45 -17.28 9.97
C PRO A 75 -9.13 -17.75 11.26
N ALA A 76 -9.61 -19.00 11.30
CA ALA A 76 -10.27 -19.57 12.46
C ALA A 76 -9.39 -19.62 13.73
N ALA A 77 -8.06 -19.65 13.55
CA ALA A 77 -7.10 -19.68 14.67
C ALA A 77 -6.56 -18.28 15.02
N THR A 78 -7.35 -17.22 14.79
CA THR A 78 -6.98 -15.87 15.21
C THR A 78 -6.97 -15.79 16.74
N PRO A 79 -5.89 -15.29 17.36
CA PRO A 79 -5.84 -15.11 18.81
C PRO A 79 -6.91 -14.12 19.29
N ASP A 80 -7.47 -14.35 20.48
CA ASP A 80 -8.54 -13.52 21.05
C ASP A 80 -8.13 -12.06 21.30
N TRP A 81 -6.83 -11.77 21.38
CA TRP A 81 -6.30 -10.44 21.58
C TRP A 81 -6.12 -9.65 20.26
N VAL A 82 -6.28 -10.29 19.10
CA VAL A 82 -6.26 -9.60 17.80
C VAL A 82 -7.59 -8.90 17.61
N ARG A 83 -7.54 -7.62 17.33
CA ARG A 83 -8.75 -6.84 17.00
C ARG A 83 -9.35 -7.32 15.68
N VAL A 84 -10.62 -7.66 15.71
CA VAL A 84 -11.41 -8.12 14.56
C VAL A 84 -12.67 -7.26 14.44
N GLU A 85 -12.95 -6.78 13.23
CA GLU A 85 -14.13 -5.98 12.91
C GLU A 85 -14.99 -6.71 11.87
N ASN A 86 -16.26 -6.92 12.20
CA ASN A 86 -17.25 -7.51 11.28
C ASN A 86 -17.86 -6.39 10.42
N LEU A 87 -17.49 -6.32 9.15
CA LEU A 87 -17.87 -5.24 8.26
C LEU A 87 -18.70 -5.75 7.08
N PRO A 88 -19.66 -4.94 6.59
CA PRO A 88 -20.43 -5.26 5.38
C PRO A 88 -19.52 -5.52 4.17
N ALA A 89 -19.89 -6.48 3.34
CA ALA A 89 -19.14 -6.88 2.14
C ALA A 89 -20.01 -6.82 0.88
N PRO A 90 -20.56 -5.66 0.52
CA PRO A 90 -21.40 -5.53 -0.67
C PRO A 90 -20.61 -5.94 -1.92
N GLY A 91 -21.22 -6.76 -2.78
CA GLY A 91 -20.57 -7.26 -3.99
C GLY A 91 -19.52 -8.35 -3.75
N SER A 92 -19.55 -9.02 -2.61
CA SER A 92 -18.67 -10.16 -2.31
C SER A 92 -18.82 -11.25 -3.36
N THR A 93 -17.75 -11.61 -4.05
CA THR A 93 -17.72 -12.71 -5.03
C THR A 93 -17.93 -14.08 -4.40
N LYS A 94 -17.88 -14.17 -3.05
CA LYS A 94 -18.15 -15.39 -2.28
C LYS A 94 -19.54 -15.40 -1.64
N GLY A 95 -20.43 -14.46 -2.00
CA GLY A 95 -21.78 -14.36 -1.49
C GLY A 95 -21.89 -14.10 0.03
N ARG A 96 -20.88 -13.47 0.61
CA ARG A 96 -20.87 -13.12 2.04
C ARG A 96 -21.51 -11.76 2.25
N GLU A 97 -22.38 -11.63 3.26
CA GLU A 97 -22.97 -10.37 3.66
C GLU A 97 -21.96 -9.51 4.44
N THR A 98 -21.13 -10.17 5.26
CA THR A 98 -20.09 -9.52 6.06
C THR A 98 -18.76 -10.26 5.96
N ILE A 99 -17.69 -9.60 6.36
CA ILE A 99 -16.32 -10.15 6.48
C ILE A 99 -15.76 -9.73 7.83
N ASP A 100 -15.14 -10.68 8.53
CA ASP A 100 -14.39 -10.43 9.74
C ASP A 100 -12.96 -10.01 9.37
N TYR A 101 -12.67 -8.71 9.44
CA TYR A 101 -11.35 -8.17 9.12
C TYR A 101 -10.45 -8.10 10.35
N VAL A 102 -9.18 -8.40 10.16
CA VAL A 102 -8.14 -8.01 11.11
C VAL A 102 -7.90 -6.51 11.02
N VAL A 103 -7.79 -5.86 12.17
CA VAL A 103 -7.27 -4.49 12.30
C VAL A 103 -5.94 -4.57 13.03
N ALA A 104 -4.87 -4.10 12.39
CA ALA A 104 -3.51 -4.23 12.90
C ALA A 104 -3.06 -2.92 13.57
N ASP A 105 -3.47 -2.74 14.83
CA ASP A 105 -3.23 -1.51 15.60
C ASP A 105 -1.97 -1.59 16.47
N ASP A 106 -1.38 -2.79 16.64
CA ASP A 106 -0.27 -3.05 17.55
C ASP A 106 0.79 -3.98 16.95
N LEU A 107 1.97 -3.95 17.54
CA LEU A 107 3.11 -4.78 17.12
C LEU A 107 2.83 -6.28 17.23
N PRO A 108 2.21 -6.81 18.29
CA PRO A 108 1.88 -8.24 18.37
C PRO A 108 1.04 -8.72 17.18
N THR A 109 0.03 -7.95 16.76
CA THR A 109 -0.80 -8.28 15.60
C THR A 109 0.01 -8.27 14.32
N LEU A 110 0.89 -7.28 14.13
CA LEU A 110 1.76 -7.20 12.95
C LEU A 110 2.73 -8.39 12.88
N VAL A 111 3.38 -8.76 13.99
CA VAL A 111 4.25 -9.94 14.09
C VAL A 111 3.48 -11.24 13.83
N TRP A 112 2.26 -11.35 14.35
CA TRP A 112 1.39 -12.50 14.08
C TRP A 112 1.05 -12.61 12.60
N LEU A 113 0.69 -11.51 11.92
CA LEU A 113 0.45 -11.49 10.48
C LEU A 113 1.70 -11.91 9.68
N ALA A 114 2.88 -11.39 10.05
CA ALA A 114 4.14 -11.77 9.42
C ALA A 114 4.43 -13.27 9.62
N ASN A 115 4.16 -13.82 10.82
CA ASN A 115 4.29 -15.25 11.10
C ASN A 115 3.34 -16.12 10.27
N LEU A 116 2.19 -15.58 9.81
CA LEU A 116 1.32 -16.23 8.83
C LEU A 116 1.84 -16.12 7.38
N ALA A 117 3.03 -15.56 7.16
CA ALA A 117 3.59 -15.18 5.86
C ALA A 117 2.70 -14.21 5.07
N ALA A 118 2.06 -13.29 5.77
CA ALA A 118 1.39 -12.14 5.17
C ALA A 118 2.46 -11.14 4.71
N LEU A 119 2.91 -11.26 3.46
CA LEU A 119 3.96 -10.41 2.91
C LEU A 119 3.42 -9.05 2.51
N GLU A 120 2.21 -8.99 1.93
CA GLU A 120 1.60 -7.74 1.52
C GLU A 120 0.42 -7.39 2.43
N LEU A 121 0.45 -6.17 2.97
CA LEU A 121 -0.63 -5.58 3.74
C LEU A 121 -1.29 -4.47 2.93
N HIS A 122 -2.59 -4.57 2.74
CA HIS A 122 -3.38 -3.62 1.96
C HIS A 122 -4.51 -3.09 2.81
N THR A 123 -4.76 -1.79 2.74
CA THR A 123 -5.84 -1.12 3.48
C THR A 123 -6.76 -0.35 2.54
N PRO A 124 -8.04 -0.17 2.88
CA PRO A 124 -8.88 0.83 2.22
C PRO A 124 -8.42 2.24 2.60
N GLN A 125 -8.97 3.23 1.94
CA GLN A 125 -8.70 4.64 2.20
C GLN A 125 -9.55 5.23 3.34
N TRP A 126 -10.30 4.37 4.05
CA TRP A 126 -11.18 4.73 5.17
C TRP A 126 -10.83 3.91 6.43
N LYS A 127 -11.14 4.45 7.59
CA LYS A 127 -11.08 3.77 8.89
C LYS A 127 -12.42 3.13 9.23
N VAL A 128 -12.41 2.16 10.14
CA VAL A 128 -13.62 1.47 10.59
C VAL A 128 -14.68 2.47 11.06
N GLY A 129 -15.84 2.44 10.40
CA GLY A 129 -16.95 3.34 10.73
C GLY A 129 -16.85 4.77 10.20
N GLU A 130 -15.82 5.10 9.41
CA GLU A 130 -15.56 6.45 8.92
C GLU A 130 -15.62 6.54 7.39
N HIS A 131 -15.72 7.76 6.88
CA HIS A 131 -15.49 8.08 5.48
C HIS A 131 -13.99 8.06 5.14
N PRO A 132 -13.61 8.05 3.84
CA PRO A 132 -12.21 8.15 3.46
C PRO A 132 -11.53 9.40 4.02
N ASP A 133 -10.44 9.21 4.73
CA ASP A 133 -9.53 10.26 5.22
C ASP A 133 -8.29 10.42 4.32
N MET A 134 -8.22 9.62 3.27
CA MET A 134 -7.14 9.63 2.27
C MET A 134 -7.70 9.40 0.87
N MET A 135 -7.23 10.16 -0.11
CA MET A 135 -7.39 9.87 -1.54
C MET A 135 -6.09 9.29 -2.08
N VAL A 136 -6.19 8.31 -2.96
CA VAL A 136 -5.02 7.71 -3.64
C VAL A 136 -5.14 7.91 -5.14
N VAL A 137 -4.05 8.40 -5.74
CA VAL A 137 -3.86 8.42 -7.19
C VAL A 137 -2.83 7.33 -7.54
N ASP A 138 -3.28 6.26 -8.17
CA ASP A 138 -2.42 5.12 -8.54
C ASP A 138 -1.93 5.27 -9.98
N LEU A 139 -0.62 5.38 -10.15
CA LEU A 139 0.05 5.58 -11.44
C LEU A 139 0.63 4.26 -11.94
N ASP A 140 -0.06 3.65 -12.89
CA ASP A 140 0.22 2.32 -13.44
C ASP A 140 0.87 2.45 -14.84
N PRO A 141 2.19 2.25 -15.00
CA PRO A 141 2.83 2.36 -16.30
C PRO A 141 2.52 1.14 -17.17
N GLY A 142 2.07 1.40 -18.41
CA GLY A 142 1.88 0.36 -19.43
C GLY A 142 3.15 0.13 -20.25
N PRO A 143 3.65 -1.11 -20.36
CA PRO A 143 4.89 -1.38 -21.08
C PRO A 143 4.92 -0.75 -22.48
N PRO A 144 6.07 -0.18 -22.94
CA PRO A 144 7.40 -0.18 -22.30
C PRO A 144 7.61 0.91 -21.23
N ALA A 145 6.59 1.75 -20.92
CA ALA A 145 6.68 2.70 -19.83
C ALA A 145 6.93 1.99 -18.49
N GLY A 146 7.66 2.63 -17.61
CA GLY A 146 8.03 2.14 -16.29
C GLY A 146 7.89 3.23 -15.21
N LEU A 147 8.61 3.04 -14.10
CA LEU A 147 8.55 3.96 -12.97
C LEU A 147 9.07 5.38 -13.34
N ALA A 148 10.02 5.46 -14.27
CA ALA A 148 10.55 6.74 -14.74
C ALA A 148 9.47 7.60 -15.41
N GLU A 149 8.58 6.99 -16.20
CA GLU A 149 7.47 7.69 -16.85
C GLU A 149 6.37 8.09 -15.86
N CYS A 150 6.30 7.44 -14.69
CA CYS A 150 5.41 7.87 -13.61
C CYS A 150 5.83 9.21 -13.00
N CYS A 151 7.13 9.53 -12.97
CA CYS A 151 7.63 10.74 -12.32
C CYS A 151 7.06 12.03 -12.93
N PRO A 152 7.12 12.29 -14.26
CA PRO A 152 6.51 13.49 -14.84
C PRO A 152 4.99 13.53 -14.63
N VAL A 153 4.30 12.39 -14.65
CA VAL A 153 2.85 12.34 -14.37
C VAL A 153 2.55 12.68 -12.92
N ALA A 154 3.38 12.22 -11.98
CA ALA A 154 3.26 12.54 -10.56
C ALA A 154 3.42 14.06 -10.32
N VAL A 155 4.39 14.71 -10.98
CA VAL A 155 4.57 16.17 -10.90
C VAL A 155 3.35 16.92 -11.44
N LEU A 156 2.85 16.53 -12.63
CA LEU A 156 1.64 17.12 -13.20
C LEU A 156 0.41 16.95 -12.29
N MET A 157 0.28 15.78 -11.67
CA MET A 157 -0.80 15.50 -10.74
C MET A 157 -0.68 16.33 -9.47
N ARG A 158 0.53 16.41 -8.88
CA ARG A 158 0.80 17.25 -7.70
C ARG A 158 0.41 18.71 -7.95
N ASP A 159 0.90 19.27 -9.07
CA ASP A 159 0.68 20.67 -9.40
C ASP A 159 -0.82 20.93 -9.60
N ARG A 160 -1.54 20.02 -10.27
CA ARG A 160 -2.99 20.13 -10.45
C ARG A 160 -3.76 20.01 -9.12
N LEU A 161 -3.34 19.13 -8.21
CA LEU A 161 -3.95 18.98 -6.88
C LEU A 161 -3.70 20.22 -6.03
N ALA A 162 -2.51 20.81 -6.12
CA ALA A 162 -2.14 22.04 -5.42
C ALA A 162 -3.00 23.24 -5.83
N ASP A 163 -3.47 23.33 -7.10
CA ASP A 163 -4.43 24.34 -7.54
C ASP A 163 -5.75 24.28 -6.76
N ASP A 164 -6.13 23.10 -6.30
CA ASP A 164 -7.31 22.86 -5.45
C ASP A 164 -6.98 22.89 -3.94
N GLY A 165 -5.73 23.22 -3.56
CA GLY A 165 -5.27 23.28 -2.17
C GLY A 165 -5.02 21.91 -1.53
N ILE A 166 -4.87 20.86 -2.34
CA ILE A 166 -4.66 19.49 -1.88
C ILE A 166 -3.18 19.14 -1.93
N GLU A 167 -2.63 18.77 -0.80
CA GLU A 167 -1.26 18.24 -0.71
C GLU A 167 -1.22 16.77 -1.13
N SER A 168 -0.08 16.33 -1.65
CA SER A 168 0.12 14.94 -2.05
C SER A 168 1.52 14.46 -1.71
N TYR A 169 1.61 13.18 -1.37
CA TYR A 169 2.83 12.55 -0.88
C TYR A 169 3.11 11.29 -1.71
N PRO A 170 4.26 11.22 -2.42
CA PRO A 170 4.55 10.14 -3.33
C PRO A 170 5.13 8.94 -2.61
N LYS A 171 4.78 7.73 -3.10
CA LYS A 171 5.45 6.48 -2.76
C LYS A 171 5.53 5.55 -3.95
N THR A 172 6.53 4.67 -3.99
CA THR A 172 6.55 3.58 -4.96
C THR A 172 5.47 2.56 -4.62
N SER A 173 4.96 1.84 -5.61
CA SER A 173 4.05 0.72 -5.34
C SER A 173 4.78 -0.55 -4.87
N GLY A 174 6.11 -0.54 -4.86
CA GLY A 174 6.95 -1.71 -4.62
C GLY A 174 6.93 -2.75 -5.75
N LYS A 175 6.24 -2.47 -6.86
CA LYS A 175 6.21 -3.30 -8.09
C LYS A 175 6.64 -2.49 -9.32
N LYS A 176 5.72 -1.83 -10.00
CA LYS A 176 5.98 -1.16 -11.28
C LYS A 176 5.79 0.34 -11.23
N GLY A 177 4.79 0.78 -10.49
CA GLY A 177 4.26 2.13 -10.52
C GLY A 177 4.55 2.94 -9.26
N MET A 178 3.85 4.04 -9.16
CA MET A 178 3.91 5.02 -8.09
C MET A 178 2.50 5.36 -7.63
N GLN A 179 2.36 5.78 -6.40
CA GLN A 179 1.10 6.24 -5.84
C GLN A 179 1.31 7.60 -5.19
N LEU A 180 0.35 8.50 -5.38
CA LEU A 180 0.25 9.72 -4.61
C LEU A 180 -0.84 9.54 -3.56
N CYS A 181 -0.49 9.75 -2.30
CA CYS A 181 -1.42 9.72 -1.18
C CYS A 181 -1.73 11.17 -0.79
N CYS A 182 -3.01 11.50 -0.68
CA CYS A 182 -3.48 12.85 -0.37
C CYS A 182 -4.35 12.78 0.87
N PRO A 183 -4.01 13.48 1.98
CA PRO A 183 -4.88 13.58 3.13
C PRO A 183 -6.13 14.39 2.77
N ILE A 184 -7.30 13.96 3.22
CA ILE A 184 -8.59 14.63 3.01
C ILE A 184 -9.40 14.67 4.31
N ALA A 185 -10.46 15.47 4.34
CA ALA A 185 -11.19 15.80 5.56
C ALA A 185 -11.96 14.65 6.23
N GLY A 186 -12.15 13.51 5.57
CA GLY A 186 -12.93 12.40 6.14
C GLY A 186 -14.44 12.64 6.18
N THR A 187 -14.95 13.58 5.41
CA THR A 187 -16.38 13.98 5.39
C THR A 187 -17.13 13.52 4.16
N GLN A 188 -16.41 13.16 3.11
CA GLN A 188 -16.98 12.82 1.80
C GLN A 188 -17.01 11.30 1.57
N SER A 189 -17.99 10.83 0.82
CA SER A 189 -18.12 9.41 0.51
C SER A 189 -17.02 8.93 -0.44
N SER A 190 -16.77 7.61 -0.46
CA SER A 190 -15.84 7.00 -1.44
C SER A 190 -16.24 7.27 -2.90
N ASP A 191 -17.53 7.46 -3.19
CA ASP A 191 -18.01 7.78 -4.52
C ASP A 191 -17.66 9.24 -4.89
N ASP A 192 -17.77 10.18 -3.96
CA ASP A 192 -17.37 11.57 -4.15
C ASP A 192 -15.85 11.67 -4.40
N VAL A 193 -15.04 10.97 -3.58
CA VAL A 193 -13.58 10.91 -3.74
C VAL A 193 -13.20 10.29 -5.09
N SER A 194 -13.87 9.20 -5.49
CA SER A 194 -13.66 8.56 -6.79
C SER A 194 -14.04 9.48 -7.96
N ALA A 195 -15.14 10.23 -7.83
CA ALA A 195 -15.61 11.16 -8.85
C ALA A 195 -14.61 12.30 -9.04
N TYR A 196 -14.12 12.90 -7.94
CA TYR A 196 -13.08 13.92 -7.97
C TYR A 196 -11.78 13.40 -8.63
N ALA A 197 -11.25 12.27 -8.16
CA ALA A 197 -10.04 11.66 -8.72
C ALA A 197 -10.19 11.35 -10.22
N ARG A 198 -11.38 10.88 -10.64
CA ARG A 198 -11.69 10.61 -12.05
C ARG A 198 -11.68 11.89 -12.86
N ARG A 199 -12.29 12.97 -12.39
CA ARG A 199 -12.29 14.26 -13.07
C ARG A 199 -10.87 14.76 -13.34
N ILE A 200 -10.02 14.79 -12.30
CA ILE A 200 -8.63 15.22 -12.44
C ILE A 200 -7.85 14.31 -13.42
N ALA A 201 -8.03 12.99 -13.35
CA ALA A 201 -7.39 12.06 -14.28
C ALA A 201 -7.79 12.32 -15.73
N GLN A 202 -9.06 12.66 -16.02
CA GLN A 202 -9.55 12.98 -17.34
C GLN A 202 -9.05 14.34 -17.84
N GLU A 203 -8.94 15.34 -16.96
CA GLU A 203 -8.35 16.65 -17.27
C GLU A 203 -6.89 16.47 -17.70
N LEU A 204 -6.09 15.73 -16.95
CA LEU A 204 -4.69 15.46 -17.29
C LEU A 204 -4.52 14.59 -18.54
N GLU A 205 -5.38 13.59 -18.77
CA GLU A 205 -5.37 12.83 -20.04
C GLU A 205 -5.64 13.75 -21.23
N LYS A 206 -6.60 14.67 -21.12
CA LYS A 206 -6.92 15.63 -22.18
C LYS A 206 -5.75 16.58 -22.49
N ALA A 207 -5.05 17.04 -21.45
CA ALA A 207 -3.89 17.92 -21.59
C ALA A 207 -2.64 17.17 -22.10
N HIS A 208 -2.46 15.90 -21.70
CA HIS A 208 -1.26 15.11 -21.98
C HIS A 208 -1.58 13.73 -22.59
N PRO A 209 -2.32 13.63 -23.72
CA PRO A 209 -2.87 12.37 -24.25
C PRO A 209 -1.80 11.38 -24.75
N LYS A 210 -0.56 11.84 -24.97
CA LYS A 210 0.58 10.98 -25.34
C LYS A 210 1.23 10.29 -24.14
N LEU A 211 1.05 10.84 -22.94
CA LEU A 211 1.70 10.38 -21.71
C LEU A 211 0.72 9.67 -20.77
N ILE A 212 -0.54 10.13 -20.74
CA ILE A 212 -1.53 9.73 -19.73
C ILE A 212 -2.72 9.03 -20.39
N VAL A 213 -3.30 8.07 -19.66
CA VAL A 213 -4.60 7.46 -19.94
C VAL A 213 -5.39 7.32 -18.64
N SER A 214 -6.69 7.70 -18.64
CA SER A 214 -7.61 7.54 -17.49
C SER A 214 -8.65 6.43 -17.71
N LYS A 215 -8.64 5.79 -18.88
CA LYS A 215 -9.58 4.74 -19.26
C LYS A 215 -9.07 3.36 -18.85
N MET A 216 -9.97 2.52 -18.33
CA MET A 216 -9.65 1.17 -17.84
C MET A 216 -9.11 0.21 -18.91
N ALA A 217 -9.40 0.48 -20.19
CA ALA A 217 -9.07 -0.41 -21.31
C ALA A 217 -7.55 -0.60 -21.46
N LYS A 218 -7.09 -1.85 -21.33
CA LYS A 218 -5.66 -2.20 -21.33
C LYS A 218 -4.95 -1.89 -22.64
N ASN A 219 -5.67 -1.97 -23.78
CA ASN A 219 -5.13 -1.68 -25.11
C ASN A 219 -4.76 -0.20 -25.34
N LEU A 220 -5.17 0.69 -24.43
CA LEU A 220 -4.86 2.13 -24.49
C LEU A 220 -3.60 2.50 -23.68
N ARG A 221 -3.06 1.56 -22.90
CA ARG A 221 -1.98 1.81 -21.93
C ARG A 221 -0.54 1.69 -22.48
N PRO A 222 -0.24 1.00 -23.61
CA PRO A 222 1.15 0.82 -24.03
C PRO A 222 1.88 2.15 -24.18
N GLY A 223 3.04 2.26 -23.47
CA GLY A 223 3.89 3.44 -23.48
C GLY A 223 3.33 4.65 -22.71
N LYS A 224 2.23 4.49 -21.97
CA LYS A 224 1.58 5.56 -21.17
C LYS A 224 1.46 5.16 -19.70
N VAL A 225 1.17 6.15 -18.87
CA VAL A 225 0.82 5.95 -17.46
C VAL A 225 -0.70 6.00 -17.33
N PHE A 226 -1.26 4.92 -16.81
CA PHE A 226 -2.67 4.88 -16.47
C PHE A 226 -2.87 5.45 -15.06
N ILE A 227 -3.72 6.46 -14.95
CA ILE A 227 -4.17 7.00 -13.67
C ILE A 227 -5.39 6.20 -13.22
N ASP A 228 -5.17 5.25 -12.29
CA ASP A 228 -6.29 4.45 -11.71
C ASP A 228 -6.97 5.20 -10.58
N TRP A 229 -7.90 6.08 -10.94
CA TRP A 229 -8.76 6.80 -10.02
C TRP A 229 -9.72 5.87 -9.24
N SER A 230 -10.00 4.69 -9.75
CA SER A 230 -10.94 3.74 -9.15
C SER A 230 -10.42 3.07 -7.87
N GLN A 231 -9.15 3.28 -7.51
CA GLN A 231 -8.60 2.81 -6.22
C GLN A 231 -9.31 3.43 -5.01
N ASN A 232 -10.01 4.55 -5.20
CA ASN A 232 -10.80 5.22 -4.16
C ASN A 232 -12.19 4.60 -3.93
N ASN A 233 -12.53 3.53 -4.64
CA ASN A 233 -13.76 2.78 -4.39
C ASN A 233 -13.73 2.09 -3.02
N ALA A 234 -14.81 2.16 -2.26
CA ALA A 234 -14.91 1.63 -0.90
C ALA A 234 -14.53 0.14 -0.76
N ALA A 235 -14.74 -0.67 -1.80
CA ALA A 235 -14.41 -2.12 -1.80
C ALA A 235 -12.96 -2.42 -2.16
N LYS A 236 -12.21 -1.43 -2.67
CA LYS A 236 -10.80 -1.58 -3.04
C LYS A 236 -9.86 -1.29 -1.88
N THR A 237 -8.66 -1.87 -1.99
CA THR A 237 -7.58 -1.66 -1.04
C THR A 237 -6.30 -1.33 -1.80
N THR A 238 -5.48 -0.49 -1.22
CA THR A 238 -4.16 -0.11 -1.73
C THR A 238 -3.09 -0.65 -0.80
N VAL A 239 -1.93 -1.03 -1.34
CA VAL A 239 -0.80 -1.47 -0.51
C VAL A 239 -0.44 -0.37 0.49
N ALA A 240 -0.36 -0.74 1.76
CA ALA A 240 0.04 0.19 2.82
C ALA A 240 1.47 0.72 2.59
N PRO A 241 1.78 1.96 3.00
CA PRO A 241 3.17 2.41 3.09
C PRO A 241 4.00 1.39 3.86
N TYR A 242 5.26 1.25 3.50
CA TYR A 242 6.20 0.35 4.17
C TYR A 242 5.85 -1.14 4.11
N SER A 243 4.76 -1.55 3.47
CA SER A 243 4.45 -2.97 3.28
C SER A 243 5.42 -3.61 2.28
N LEU A 244 5.90 -4.82 2.62
CA LEU A 244 6.58 -5.69 1.67
C LEU A 244 5.71 -5.99 0.45
N ARG A 245 6.37 -6.33 -0.66
CA ARG A 245 5.75 -6.80 -1.89
C ARG A 245 6.38 -8.12 -2.33
N ALA A 246 5.55 -9.03 -2.76
CA ALA A 246 5.99 -10.30 -3.31
C ALA A 246 6.51 -10.13 -4.75
N GLN A 247 7.78 -9.78 -4.84
CA GLN A 247 8.58 -9.73 -6.05
C GLN A 247 9.74 -10.73 -5.94
N SER A 248 10.63 -10.80 -6.91
CA SER A 248 11.83 -11.66 -6.83
C SER A 248 12.72 -11.31 -5.63
N VAL A 249 12.71 -10.05 -5.20
CA VAL A 249 13.41 -9.56 -4.01
C VAL A 249 12.39 -8.93 -3.05
N PRO A 250 12.68 -8.79 -1.74
CA PRO A 250 11.78 -8.18 -0.77
C PRO A 250 11.69 -6.67 -0.98
N SER A 251 11.02 -6.27 -2.08
CA SER A 251 10.73 -4.87 -2.35
C SER A 251 9.63 -4.34 -1.43
N VAL A 252 9.57 -3.02 -1.31
CA VAL A 252 8.69 -2.33 -0.37
C VAL A 252 7.91 -1.24 -1.09
N SER A 253 6.68 -0.99 -0.65
CA SER A 253 5.92 0.21 -1.00
C SER A 253 6.52 1.41 -0.25
N THR A 254 7.45 2.12 -0.89
CA THR A 254 8.40 3.04 -0.27
C THR A 254 8.02 4.49 -0.46
N PRO A 255 7.84 5.27 0.61
CA PRO A 255 7.70 6.72 0.52
C PRO A 255 8.91 7.38 -0.16
N LEU A 256 8.65 8.42 -0.92
CA LEU A 256 9.63 9.18 -1.69
C LEU A 256 9.56 10.66 -1.29
N THR A 257 10.68 11.37 -1.44
CA THR A 257 10.66 12.83 -1.43
C THR A 257 10.22 13.36 -2.80
N TRP A 258 9.68 14.58 -2.83
CA TRP A 258 9.37 15.24 -4.12
C TRP A 258 10.63 15.54 -4.92
N ASP A 259 11.77 15.80 -4.29
CA ASP A 259 13.06 16.00 -4.96
C ASP A 259 13.50 14.77 -5.75
N GLU A 260 13.29 13.56 -5.21
CA GLU A 260 13.55 12.31 -5.93
C GLU A 260 12.65 12.19 -7.17
N VAL A 261 11.35 12.47 -7.01
CA VAL A 261 10.37 12.40 -8.11
C VAL A 261 10.68 13.43 -9.20
N GLU A 262 10.98 14.68 -8.83
CA GLU A 262 11.34 15.73 -9.78
C GLU A 262 12.67 15.44 -10.50
N THR A 263 13.64 14.88 -9.78
CA THR A 263 14.90 14.42 -10.38
C THR A 263 14.64 13.35 -11.43
N GLY A 264 13.76 12.37 -11.11
CA GLY A 264 13.30 11.36 -12.05
C GLY A 264 12.55 11.95 -13.25
N ALA A 265 11.66 12.93 -13.02
CA ALA A 265 10.90 13.59 -14.08
C ALA A 265 11.79 14.36 -15.08
N ARG A 266 12.94 14.88 -14.60
CA ARG A 266 13.94 15.53 -15.45
C ARG A 266 14.89 14.55 -16.14
N GLY A 267 14.69 13.23 -15.97
CA GLY A 267 15.58 12.20 -16.51
C GLY A 267 16.99 12.21 -15.90
N ARG A 268 17.13 12.75 -14.70
CA ARG A 268 18.42 12.86 -13.97
C ARG A 268 18.67 11.65 -13.08
N LYS A 269 19.90 11.47 -12.65
CA LYS A 269 20.28 10.44 -11.68
C LYS A 269 20.47 11.06 -10.27
N PRO A 270 20.16 10.29 -9.19
CA PRO A 270 19.67 8.92 -9.22
C PRO A 270 18.23 8.85 -9.76
N ALA A 271 17.95 7.86 -10.62
CA ALA A 271 16.59 7.61 -11.08
C ALA A 271 15.76 7.01 -9.93
N VAL A 272 14.47 7.34 -9.86
CA VAL A 272 13.53 6.68 -8.93
C VAL A 272 13.49 5.19 -9.27
N ARG A 273 13.57 4.36 -8.24
CA ARG A 273 13.55 2.90 -8.35
C ARG A 273 12.70 2.27 -7.25
N GLN A 274 12.49 0.99 -7.33
CA GLN A 274 11.95 0.23 -6.21
C GLN A 274 13.06 -0.03 -5.18
N PHE A 275 12.71 -0.04 -3.90
CA PHE A 275 13.63 -0.23 -2.78
C PHE A 275 13.36 -1.57 -2.10
N THR A 276 14.41 -2.18 -1.58
CA THR A 276 14.35 -3.41 -0.79
C THR A 276 14.09 -3.12 0.69
N ALA A 277 13.74 -4.15 1.47
CA ALA A 277 13.49 -4.04 2.89
C ALA A 277 14.65 -3.37 3.66
N ALA A 278 15.91 -3.78 3.39
CA ALA A 278 17.07 -3.20 4.05
C ALA A 278 17.22 -1.69 3.73
N GLU A 279 17.13 -1.33 2.45
CA GLU A 279 17.23 0.07 2.00
C GLU A 279 16.12 0.95 2.58
N VAL A 280 14.93 0.40 2.83
CA VAL A 280 13.82 1.15 3.43
C VAL A 280 14.05 1.38 4.91
N LEU A 281 14.64 0.42 5.63
CA LEU A 281 15.04 0.64 7.02
C LEU A 281 16.09 1.77 7.12
N ASP A 282 17.10 1.76 6.25
CA ASP A 282 18.10 2.85 6.18
C ASP A 282 17.43 4.20 5.87
N ARG A 283 16.45 4.22 4.94
CA ARG A 283 15.70 5.44 4.60
C ARG A 283 14.89 5.99 5.76
N VAL A 284 14.29 5.12 6.57
CA VAL A 284 13.53 5.57 7.75
C VAL A 284 14.46 6.15 8.81
N GLU A 285 15.69 5.63 8.95
CA GLU A 285 16.71 6.23 9.82
C GLU A 285 17.14 7.63 9.33
N GLU A 286 17.12 7.89 8.01
CA GLU A 286 17.53 9.17 7.41
C GLU A 286 16.40 10.19 7.36
N TYR A 287 15.17 9.77 7.01
CA TYR A 287 14.06 10.67 6.68
C TYR A 287 12.89 10.61 7.66
N ASP A 288 12.90 9.65 8.61
CA ASP A 288 11.73 9.32 9.42
C ASP A 288 10.52 8.92 8.55
N ASP A 289 9.30 9.14 9.00
CA ASP A 289 8.09 8.85 8.23
C ASP A 289 7.74 10.00 7.26
N LEU A 290 8.15 9.85 6.00
CA LEU A 290 7.82 10.82 4.93
C LEU A 290 6.30 10.94 4.66
N LEU A 291 5.48 10.04 5.17
CA LEU A 291 4.04 10.08 5.04
C LEU A 291 3.31 10.46 6.33
N ALA A 292 4.03 10.84 7.38
CA ALA A 292 3.44 11.31 8.63
C ALA A 292 2.35 12.39 8.43
N PRO A 293 2.49 13.36 7.49
CA PRO A 293 1.45 14.36 7.25
C PRO A 293 0.09 13.79 6.81
N LEU A 294 0.01 12.55 6.31
CA LEU A 294 -1.27 11.89 6.00
C LEU A 294 -2.12 11.65 7.25
N LEU A 295 -1.50 11.64 8.43
CA LEU A 295 -2.16 11.36 9.70
C LEU A 295 -2.82 12.60 10.32
N ASP A 296 -2.46 13.79 9.83
CA ASP A 296 -2.96 15.08 10.35
C ASP A 296 -4.31 15.49 9.72
N GLY A 297 -4.79 14.70 8.74
CA GLY A 297 -5.98 15.04 7.97
C GLY A 297 -5.70 16.07 6.87
N GLY A 298 -6.75 16.43 6.12
CA GLY A 298 -6.64 17.34 4.97
C GLY A 298 -7.90 18.13 4.69
N PRO A 299 -7.94 18.85 3.55
CA PRO A 299 -9.10 19.64 3.15
C PRO A 299 -10.25 18.76 2.61
N GLU A 300 -11.44 19.33 2.53
CA GLU A 300 -12.51 18.78 1.70
C GLU A 300 -12.13 18.87 0.22
N LEU A 301 -12.47 17.82 -0.54
CA LEU A 301 -12.27 17.86 -1.99
C LEU A 301 -13.33 18.78 -2.63
N PRO A 302 -12.97 19.57 -3.66
CA PRO A 302 -13.94 20.29 -4.46
C PRO A 302 -14.97 19.35 -5.07
N SER A 303 -16.22 19.78 -5.17
CA SER A 303 -17.28 19.02 -5.82
C SER A 303 -16.87 18.63 -7.25
N ALA A 304 -17.21 17.39 -7.65
CA ALA A 304 -16.82 16.83 -8.95
C ALA A 304 -17.62 17.43 -10.12
#